data_d1ecc64934b3418ac2d534cff1882726
#
_entry.id   d1ecc64934b3418ac2d534cff1882726
#
_cell.length_a   1.000
_cell.length_b   1.000
_cell.length_c   1.000
_cell.angle_alpha   90.00
_cell.angle_beta   90.00
_cell.angle_gamma   90.00
#
_symmetry.space_group_name_H-M   'P 1'
#
loop_
_entity.id
_entity.type
_entity.pdbx_description
1 polymer ?
#
loop_
_entity_poly.entity_id
_entity_poly.type
_entity_poly.pdbx_seq_one_letter_code
_entity_poly.pdbx_strand_id
1 'polypeptide(L)'
;MKINEVSKKTGLSISTIRFYEKEGLIPEKYVSRDTNNYRNYSVDIIEYLLMIKTVHSVSFSLKEIKEIEKSNENTFSIDRKIELLQKKIKEVEEQKENLNKTEIRLKKMLKNKLNLKFRLTEGFINKDKN
;
A
#
# COMPACT_ATOMS: atom_id res chain seq x y z
N MET A 1 -0.29 23.54 -4.73
CA MET A 1 0.47 22.69 -5.71
C MET A 1 -0.41 22.32 -6.89
N LYS A 2 0.18 22.19 -8.05
CA LYS A 2 -0.50 21.65 -9.22
C LYS A 2 -0.42 20.12 -9.23
N ILE A 3 -1.29 19.49 -10.00
CA ILE A 3 -1.42 18.02 -10.02
C ILE A 3 -0.12 17.31 -10.41
N ASN A 4 0.70 17.90 -11.26
CA ASN A 4 1.99 17.32 -11.66
C ASN A 4 2.93 17.16 -10.46
N GLU A 5 2.98 18.17 -9.59
CA GLU A 5 3.79 18.14 -8.38
C GLU A 5 3.26 17.09 -7.38
N VAL A 6 1.93 17.03 -7.23
CA VAL A 6 1.29 16.01 -6.39
C VAL A 6 1.64 14.61 -6.88
N SER A 7 1.57 14.38 -8.19
CA SER A 7 1.94 13.11 -8.82
C SER A 7 3.39 12.73 -8.51
N LYS A 8 4.31 13.66 -8.67
CA LYS A 8 5.73 13.42 -8.40
C LYS A 8 6.01 13.08 -6.95
N LYS A 9 5.37 13.78 -6.02
CA LYS A 9 5.59 13.59 -4.58
C LYS A 9 4.94 12.33 -4.01
N THR A 10 3.86 11.86 -4.63
CA THR A 10 3.14 10.65 -4.16
C THR A 10 3.52 9.39 -4.90
N GLY A 11 4.07 9.52 -6.11
CA GLY A 11 4.28 8.38 -6.99
C GLY A 11 3.01 7.88 -7.67
N LEU A 12 1.89 8.58 -7.47
CA LEU A 12 0.62 8.26 -8.14
C LEU A 12 0.57 8.95 -9.50
N SER A 13 0.01 8.26 -10.49
CA SER A 13 -0.21 8.90 -11.80
C SER A 13 -1.26 10.00 -11.72
N ILE A 14 -1.18 10.96 -12.62
CA ILE A 14 -2.19 12.04 -12.72
C ILE A 14 -3.58 11.44 -12.92
N SER A 15 -3.69 10.41 -13.75
CA SER A 15 -4.98 9.75 -14.00
C SER A 15 -5.53 9.08 -12.73
N THR A 16 -4.69 8.51 -11.90
CA THR A 16 -5.11 7.93 -10.62
C THR A 16 -5.61 9.01 -9.65
N ILE A 17 -4.91 10.13 -9.56
CA ILE A 17 -5.33 11.25 -8.70
C ILE A 17 -6.68 11.80 -9.15
N ARG A 18 -6.86 11.99 -10.45
CA ARG A 18 -8.15 12.42 -11.03
C ARG A 18 -9.26 11.42 -10.78
N PHE A 19 -8.94 10.14 -10.87
CA PHE A 19 -9.89 9.06 -10.57
C PHE A 19 -10.33 9.12 -9.10
N TYR A 20 -9.40 9.25 -8.16
CA TYR A 20 -9.72 9.38 -6.74
C TYR A 20 -10.61 10.60 -6.47
N GLU A 21 -10.32 11.72 -7.11
CA GLU A 21 -11.11 12.93 -6.98
C GLU A 21 -12.52 12.74 -7.52
N LYS A 22 -12.65 12.12 -8.68
CA LYS A 22 -13.94 11.80 -9.31
C LYS A 22 -14.78 10.86 -8.45
N GLU A 23 -14.15 9.89 -7.81
CA GLU A 23 -14.82 8.93 -6.93
C GLU A 23 -15.12 9.51 -5.53
N GLY A 24 -14.77 10.76 -5.28
CA GLY A 24 -15.03 11.40 -4.00
C GLY A 24 -14.11 10.96 -2.86
N LEU A 25 -12.95 10.41 -3.20
CA LEU A 25 -11.96 9.97 -2.21
C LEU A 25 -11.08 11.12 -1.69
N ILE A 26 -11.07 12.24 -2.39
CA ILE A 26 -10.28 13.42 -1.98
C ILE A 26 -11.23 14.46 -1.38
N PRO A 27 -11.12 14.72 -0.05
CA PRO A 27 -11.93 15.75 0.58
C PRO A 27 -11.70 17.13 -0.04
N GLU A 28 -12.76 17.93 -0.13
CA GLU A 28 -12.70 19.28 -0.71
C GLU A 28 -11.72 20.19 -0.02
N LYS A 29 -11.44 19.97 1.27
CA LYS A 29 -10.48 20.77 2.03
C LYS A 29 -9.07 20.77 1.46
N TYR A 30 -8.72 19.78 0.65
CA TYR A 30 -7.40 19.68 0.02
C TYR A 30 -7.31 20.34 -1.35
N VAL A 31 -8.46 20.76 -1.91
CA VAL A 31 -8.52 21.26 -3.27
C VAL A 31 -9.14 22.67 -3.27
N SER A 32 -8.47 23.61 -3.92
CA SER A 32 -8.99 24.94 -4.19
C SER A 32 -8.78 25.25 -5.66
N ARG A 33 -9.39 26.35 -6.11
CA ARG A 33 -9.18 26.83 -7.48
C ARG A 33 -8.50 28.20 -7.43
N ASP A 34 -7.54 28.42 -8.30
CA ASP A 34 -6.86 29.71 -8.40
C ASP A 34 -7.72 30.71 -9.21
N THR A 35 -7.17 31.92 -9.42
CA THR A 35 -7.87 32.99 -10.14
C THR A 35 -8.21 32.62 -11.59
N ASN A 36 -7.47 31.67 -12.18
CA ASN A 36 -7.69 31.15 -13.54
C ASN A 36 -8.58 29.90 -13.55
N ASN A 37 -9.23 29.57 -12.43
CA ASN A 37 -10.08 28.41 -12.26
C ASN A 37 -9.35 27.05 -12.39
N TYR A 38 -8.03 27.03 -12.27
CA TYR A 38 -7.25 25.79 -12.22
C TYR A 38 -7.22 25.23 -10.81
N ARG A 39 -7.21 23.91 -10.71
CA ARG A 39 -7.12 23.22 -9.42
C ARG A 39 -5.76 23.45 -8.76
N ASN A 40 -5.81 23.72 -7.49
CA ASN A 40 -4.64 23.86 -6.65
C ASN A 40 -4.80 22.98 -5.42
N TYR A 41 -3.78 22.18 -5.13
CA TYR A 41 -3.82 21.19 -4.05
C TYR A 41 -3.00 21.69 -2.85
N SER A 42 -3.53 21.46 -1.65
CA SER A 42 -2.79 21.80 -0.43
C SER A 42 -1.64 20.84 -0.19
N VAL A 43 -0.64 21.26 0.57
CA VAL A 43 0.52 20.44 0.92
C VAL A 43 0.09 19.18 1.68
N ASP A 44 -0.94 19.27 2.50
CA ASP A 44 -1.45 18.17 3.32
C ASP A 44 -2.01 17.01 2.50
N ILE A 45 -2.33 17.24 1.22
CA ILE A 45 -2.84 16.17 0.36
C ILE A 45 -1.80 15.07 0.14
N ILE A 46 -0.52 15.39 0.21
CA ILE A 46 0.55 14.41 -0.03
C ILE A 46 0.46 13.27 0.98
N GLU A 47 0.42 13.60 2.26
CA GLU A 47 0.32 12.62 3.34
C GLU A 47 -0.99 11.82 3.24
N TYR A 48 -2.09 12.49 2.94
CA TYR A 48 -3.40 11.86 2.76
C TYR A 48 -3.38 10.82 1.61
N LEU A 49 -2.85 11.20 0.45
CA LEU A 49 -2.78 10.30 -0.70
C LEU A 49 -1.81 9.13 -0.47
N LEU A 50 -0.71 9.36 0.24
CA LEU A 50 0.19 8.28 0.62
C LEU A 50 -0.49 7.29 1.56
N MET A 51 -1.32 7.77 2.47
CA MET A 51 -2.13 6.92 3.34
C MET A 51 -3.12 6.07 2.52
N ILE A 52 -3.87 6.68 1.59
CA ILE A 52 -4.78 5.93 0.70
C ILE A 52 -4.02 4.87 -0.09
N LYS A 53 -2.89 5.23 -0.68
CA LYS A 53 -2.05 4.31 -1.45
C LYS A 53 -1.64 3.10 -0.61
N THR A 54 -1.20 3.35 0.62
CA THR A 54 -0.76 2.30 1.54
C THR A 54 -1.90 1.36 1.93
N VAL A 55 -3.02 1.90 2.41
CA VAL A 55 -4.13 1.05 2.86
C VAL A 55 -4.81 0.33 1.70
N HIS A 56 -4.90 0.94 0.54
CA HIS A 56 -5.45 0.28 -0.65
C HIS A 56 -4.58 -0.88 -1.10
N SER A 57 -3.26 -0.77 -1.00
CA SER A 57 -2.34 -1.84 -1.41
C SER A 57 -2.43 -3.09 -0.53
N VAL A 58 -2.95 -2.98 0.69
CA VAL A 58 -2.95 -4.09 1.66
C VAL A 58 -4.23 -4.90 1.61
N SER A 59 -5.37 -4.30 1.89
CA SER A 59 -6.63 -5.05 1.93
C SER A 59 -7.89 -4.19 1.81
N PHE A 60 -7.75 -2.86 1.73
CA PHE A 60 -8.90 -1.98 1.59
C PHE A 60 -9.26 -1.76 0.11
N SER A 61 -10.54 -1.94 -0.22
CA SER A 61 -11.07 -1.45 -1.49
C SER A 61 -11.26 0.06 -1.45
N LEU A 62 -11.30 0.71 -2.60
CA LEU A 62 -11.56 2.15 -2.66
C LEU A 62 -12.92 2.51 -2.06
N LYS A 63 -13.91 1.64 -2.23
CA LYS A 63 -15.24 1.80 -1.65
C LYS A 63 -15.19 1.79 -0.12
N GLU A 64 -14.41 0.89 0.45
CA GLU A 64 -14.23 0.79 1.91
C GLU A 64 -13.50 2.00 2.47
N ILE A 65 -12.47 2.48 1.78
CA ILE A 65 -11.74 3.70 2.17
C ILE A 65 -12.71 4.90 2.17
N LYS A 66 -13.52 5.02 1.14
CA LYS A 66 -14.52 6.07 1.04
C LYS A 66 -15.53 6.02 2.19
N GLU A 67 -15.95 4.82 2.58
CA GLU A 67 -16.88 4.62 3.70
C GLU A 67 -16.27 5.11 5.02
N ILE A 68 -15.00 4.80 5.27
CA ILE A 68 -14.30 5.23 6.49
C ILE A 68 -14.11 6.75 6.52
N GLU A 69 -13.79 7.36 5.38
CA GLU A 69 -13.50 8.79 5.27
C GLU A 69 -14.75 9.69 5.28
N LYS A 70 -15.96 9.11 5.20
CA LYS A 70 -17.19 9.90 5.30
C LYS A 70 -17.25 10.64 6.62
N SER A 71 -17.51 11.95 6.54
CA SER A 71 -17.61 12.84 7.71
C SER A 71 -18.95 12.76 8.45
N ASN A 72 -19.92 12.06 7.89
CA ASN A 72 -21.26 11.92 8.48
C ASN A 72 -21.22 10.93 9.64
N GLU A 73 -20.81 11.38 10.81
CA GLU A 73 -20.59 10.54 11.97
C GLU A 73 -21.75 10.63 12.98
N ASN A 74 -22.42 9.50 13.16
CA ASN A 74 -23.30 9.21 14.28
C ASN A 74 -22.81 7.94 14.96
N THR A 75 -23.37 7.56 16.11
CA THR A 75 -22.93 6.41 16.89
C THR A 75 -22.94 5.12 16.05
N PHE A 76 -23.99 4.92 15.26
CA PHE A 76 -24.11 3.73 14.41
C PHE A 76 -23.04 3.70 13.33
N SER A 77 -22.78 4.84 12.69
CA SER A 77 -21.75 4.98 11.67
C SER A 77 -20.35 4.75 12.23
N ILE A 78 -20.07 5.25 13.42
CA ILE A 78 -18.77 5.04 14.10
C ILE A 78 -18.58 3.57 14.44
N ASP A 79 -19.59 2.91 14.98
CA ASP A 79 -19.52 1.48 15.31
C ASP A 79 -19.22 0.63 14.06
N ARG A 80 -19.88 0.94 12.94
CA ARG A 80 -19.64 0.29 11.68
C ARG A 80 -18.19 0.47 11.19
N LYS A 81 -17.68 1.69 11.31
CA LYS A 81 -16.28 1.99 10.92
C LYS A 81 -15.29 1.23 11.81
N ILE A 82 -15.56 1.15 13.11
CA ILE A 82 -14.74 0.40 14.07
C ILE A 82 -14.69 -1.08 13.68
N GLU A 83 -15.85 -1.68 13.40
CA GLU A 83 -15.91 -3.08 12.99
C GLU A 83 -15.10 -3.34 11.71
N LEU A 84 -15.24 -2.46 10.73
CA LEU A 84 -14.51 -2.57 9.46
C LEU A 84 -13.01 -2.49 9.68
N LEU A 85 -12.55 -1.54 10.48
CA LEU A 85 -11.14 -1.37 10.80
C LEU A 85 -10.58 -2.58 11.56
N GLN A 86 -11.32 -3.10 12.54
CA GLN A 86 -10.92 -4.30 13.28
C GLN A 86 -10.78 -5.50 12.37
N LYS A 87 -11.74 -5.69 11.45
CA LYS A 87 -11.69 -6.77 10.46
C LYS A 87 -10.47 -6.65 9.57
N LYS A 88 -10.17 -5.43 9.08
CA LYS A 88 -9.03 -5.19 8.21
C LYS A 88 -7.70 -5.38 8.92
N ILE A 89 -7.59 -4.97 10.16
CA ILE A 89 -6.40 -5.22 10.98
C ILE A 89 -6.15 -6.72 11.11
N LYS A 90 -7.19 -7.50 11.37
CA LYS A 90 -7.07 -8.96 11.46
C LYS A 90 -6.60 -9.58 10.15
N GLU A 91 -7.14 -9.12 9.02
CA GLU A 91 -6.71 -9.58 7.70
C GLU A 91 -5.23 -9.28 7.45
N VAL A 92 -4.76 -8.09 7.84
CA VAL A 92 -3.35 -7.70 7.72
C VAL A 92 -2.46 -8.58 8.60
N GLU A 93 -2.88 -8.87 9.83
CA GLU A 93 -2.15 -9.75 10.73
C GLU A 93 -2.01 -11.16 10.15
N GLU A 94 -3.06 -11.68 9.54
CA GLU A 94 -3.04 -12.98 8.87
C GLU A 94 -2.07 -12.98 7.67
N GLN A 95 -2.06 -11.91 6.89
CA GLN A 95 -1.13 -11.74 5.77
C GLN A 95 0.33 -11.68 6.26
N LYS A 96 0.58 -10.97 7.35
CA LYS A 96 1.92 -10.89 7.97
C LYS A 96 2.40 -12.27 8.40
N GLU A 97 1.53 -13.06 9.03
CA GLU A 97 1.87 -14.42 9.44
C GLU A 97 2.17 -15.31 8.24
N ASN A 98 1.37 -15.23 7.20
CA ASN A 98 1.58 -16.01 5.97
C ASN A 98 2.90 -15.62 5.28
N LEU A 99 3.22 -14.32 5.23
CA LEU A 99 4.48 -13.84 4.68
C LEU A 99 5.67 -14.32 5.52
N ASN A 100 5.53 -14.33 6.83
CA ASN A 100 6.57 -14.83 7.72
C ASN A 100 6.86 -16.32 7.48
N LYS A 101 5.81 -17.13 7.34
CA LYS A 101 5.95 -18.56 7.00
C LYS A 101 6.60 -18.75 5.64
N THR A 102 6.25 -17.93 4.67
CA THR A 102 6.83 -17.96 3.32
C THR A 102 8.31 -17.61 3.37
N GLU A 103 8.68 -16.58 4.13
CA GLU A 103 10.07 -16.17 4.31
C GLU A 103 10.91 -17.30 4.90
N ILE A 104 10.40 -17.97 5.93
CA ILE A 104 11.08 -19.10 6.56
C ILE A 104 11.31 -20.22 5.54
N ARG A 105 10.30 -20.53 4.74
CA ARG A 105 10.40 -21.56 3.70
C ARG A 105 11.42 -21.19 2.63
N LEU A 106 11.42 -19.93 2.18
CA LEU A 106 12.39 -19.46 1.18
C LEU A 106 13.83 -19.52 1.69
N LYS A 107 14.04 -19.14 2.95
CA LYS A 107 15.36 -19.23 3.60
C LYS A 107 15.85 -20.65 3.67
N LYS A 108 14.97 -21.62 3.97
CA LYS A 108 15.30 -23.04 3.98
C LYS A 108 15.66 -23.52 2.59
N MET A 109 14.91 -23.13 1.58
CA MET A 109 15.19 -23.48 0.18
C MET A 109 16.55 -22.93 -0.25
N LEU A 110 16.85 -21.68 0.10
CA LEU A 110 18.14 -21.06 -0.18
C LEU A 110 19.28 -21.84 0.47
N LYS A 111 19.15 -22.17 1.75
CA LYS A 111 20.14 -22.95 2.49
C LYS A 111 20.41 -24.29 1.80
N ASN A 112 19.35 -24.99 1.37
CA ASN A 112 19.48 -26.27 0.69
C ASN A 112 20.23 -26.11 -0.63
N LYS A 113 19.96 -25.07 -1.40
CA LYS A 113 20.64 -24.80 -2.66
C LYS A 113 22.10 -24.41 -2.47
N LEU A 114 22.40 -23.64 -1.46
CA LEU A 114 23.78 -23.28 -1.11
C LEU A 114 24.58 -24.52 -0.70
N ASN A 115 23.98 -25.40 0.10
CA ASN A 115 24.60 -26.67 0.47
C ASN A 115 24.84 -27.56 -0.73
N LEU A 116 23.89 -27.63 -1.65
CA LEU A 116 24.04 -28.40 -2.90
C LEU A 116 25.17 -27.84 -3.77
N LYS A 117 25.19 -26.49 -3.91
CA LYS A 117 26.26 -25.83 -4.67
C LYS A 117 27.63 -26.12 -4.06
N PHE A 118 27.76 -26.08 -2.75
CA PHE A 118 29.00 -26.39 -2.04
C PHE A 118 29.45 -27.81 -2.28
N ARG A 119 28.54 -28.78 -2.17
CA ARG A 119 28.85 -30.20 -2.43
C ARG A 119 29.29 -30.47 -3.87
N LEU A 120 28.62 -29.83 -4.84
CA LEU A 120 28.98 -29.93 -6.24
C LEU A 120 30.35 -29.35 -6.50
N THR A 121 30.68 -28.23 -5.91
CA THR A 121 31.98 -27.58 -6.05
C THR A 121 33.07 -28.43 -5.42
N GLU A 122 32.88 -28.97 -4.21
CA GLU A 122 33.83 -29.88 -3.56
C GLU A 122 34.03 -31.18 -4.34
N GLY A 123 32.92 -31.75 -4.83
CA GLY A 123 32.98 -32.95 -5.67
C GLY A 123 33.80 -32.71 -6.93
N PHE A 124 33.65 -31.54 -7.55
CA PHE A 124 34.43 -31.13 -8.72
C PHE A 124 35.92 -30.96 -8.38
N ILE A 125 36.23 -30.28 -7.28
CA ILE A 125 37.61 -30.07 -6.82
C ILE A 125 38.28 -31.42 -6.49
N ASN A 126 37.58 -32.33 -5.82
CA ASN A 126 38.10 -33.62 -5.47
C ASN A 126 38.38 -34.48 -6.71
N LYS A 127 37.59 -34.39 -7.77
CA LYS A 127 37.85 -35.05 -9.06
C LYS A 127 39.10 -34.52 -9.72
N ASP A 128 39.37 -33.22 -9.65
CA ASP A 128 40.54 -32.59 -10.23
C ASP A 128 41.85 -32.97 -9.48
N LYS A 129 41.74 -33.34 -8.21
CA LYS A 129 42.88 -33.74 -7.38
C LYS A 129 43.31 -35.20 -7.62
N ASN A 130 42.48 -35.98 -8.24
CA ASN A 130 42.75 -37.37 -8.56
C ASN A 130 43.14 -37.53 -10.04
#